data_145533819a7405db385a6ef852e47e53
#
_entry.id   145533819a7405db385a6ef852e47e53
#
_cell.length_a   1.000
_cell.length_b   1.000
_cell.length_c   1.000
_cell.angle_alpha   90.00
_cell.angle_beta   90.00
_cell.angle_gamma   90.00
#
_symmetry.space_group_name_H-M   'P 1'
#
loop_
_entity.id
_entity.type
_entity.pdbx_description
1 polymer ?
#
loop_
_entity_poly.entity_id
_entity_poly.type
_entity_poly.pdbx_seq_one_letter_code
_entity_poly.pdbx_strand_id
1 'polypeptide(L)'
;AKYAIEHWCRIPVEVELSHEFRYRDPIIDPHTLVVSISQSGETMDTLMAVRYAKEQGARTVSICNTNGSTIPRESDAVLYTHAGPEIAVASTKAFLAQITAAYLLGLYLAQLNKKLFSGQIKDILADLGAIPDKIEEILAAKDQVKELARSMADATSVLFLGRNVGYPVAMEGALKLKEIAYIHAEGFAA
;
A
#
# COMPACT_ATOMS: atom_id res chain seq x y z
N ALA A 1 -0.90 0.29 5.71
CA ALA A 1 -0.55 1.68 6.06
C ALA A 1 -1.56 2.31 7.05
N LYS A 2 -2.89 2.29 6.77
CA LYS A 2 -3.93 2.92 7.60
C LYS A 2 -3.72 2.67 9.10
N TYR A 3 -3.71 1.41 9.53
CA TYR A 3 -3.60 1.05 10.96
C TYR A 3 -2.32 1.57 11.63
N ALA A 4 -1.20 1.56 10.90
CA ALA A 4 0.06 2.07 11.42
C ALA A 4 0.02 3.60 11.57
N ILE A 5 -0.49 4.32 10.57
CA ILE A 5 -0.59 5.78 10.61
C ILE A 5 -1.55 6.22 11.73
N GLU A 6 -2.73 5.61 11.84
CA GLU A 6 -3.68 5.91 12.93
C GLU A 6 -3.08 5.63 14.31
N HIS A 7 -2.31 4.54 14.43
CA HIS A 7 -1.63 4.20 15.68
C HIS A 7 -0.54 5.21 16.04
N TRP A 8 0.30 5.58 15.08
CA TRP A 8 1.45 6.46 15.31
C TRP A 8 1.08 7.93 15.37
N CYS A 9 0.19 8.36 14.49
CA CYS A 9 -0.13 9.79 14.33
C CYS A 9 -1.35 10.22 15.15
N ARG A 10 -2.22 9.28 15.53
CA ARG A 10 -3.51 9.54 16.21
C ARG A 10 -4.41 10.48 15.41
N ILE A 11 -4.39 10.35 14.10
CA ILE A 11 -5.28 11.04 13.15
C ILE A 11 -6.13 9.99 12.42
N PRO A 12 -7.38 10.29 12.05
CA PRO A 12 -8.19 9.38 11.26
C PRO A 12 -7.59 9.21 9.86
N VAL A 13 -7.65 7.99 9.34
CA VAL A 13 -7.20 7.66 7.97
C VAL A 13 -8.30 6.87 7.28
N GLU A 14 -8.70 7.31 6.10
CA GLU A 14 -9.59 6.55 5.22
C GLU A 14 -8.79 5.93 4.07
N VAL A 15 -9.27 4.78 3.59
CA VAL A 15 -8.69 4.08 2.43
C VAL A 15 -9.79 3.95 1.39
N GLU A 16 -9.51 4.47 0.22
CA GLU A 16 -10.46 4.55 -0.87
C GLU A 16 -9.90 3.90 -2.15
N LEU A 17 -10.80 3.36 -2.94
CA LEU A 17 -10.47 2.95 -4.29
C LEU A 17 -10.56 4.16 -5.22
N SER A 18 -9.54 4.42 -6.01
CA SER A 18 -9.46 5.63 -6.85
C SER A 18 -10.60 5.76 -7.86
N HIS A 19 -11.10 4.63 -8.38
CA HIS A 19 -12.23 4.60 -9.30
C HIS A 19 -13.59 4.89 -8.64
N GLU A 20 -13.69 4.83 -7.30
CA GLU A 20 -14.88 5.21 -6.54
C GLU A 20 -14.77 6.63 -5.96
N PHE A 21 -13.56 7.06 -5.61
CA PHE A 21 -13.29 8.24 -4.82
C PHE A 21 -14.03 9.50 -5.30
N ARG A 22 -13.85 9.89 -6.57
CA ARG A 22 -14.46 11.11 -7.10
C ARG A 22 -15.96 11.00 -7.32
N TYR A 23 -16.47 9.76 -7.56
CA TYR A 23 -17.89 9.57 -7.87
C TYR A 23 -18.77 9.59 -6.63
N ARG A 24 -18.24 9.23 -5.48
CA ARG A 24 -18.96 9.31 -4.22
C ARG A 24 -18.97 10.70 -3.59
N ASP A 25 -18.30 11.68 -4.18
CA ASP A 25 -18.19 13.05 -3.70
C ASP A 25 -17.72 13.13 -2.22
N PRO A 26 -16.48 12.71 -1.91
CA PRO A 26 -15.97 12.63 -0.55
C PRO A 26 -15.89 14.02 0.10
N ILE A 27 -16.10 14.09 1.41
CA ILE A 27 -15.92 15.31 2.18
C ILE A 27 -14.41 15.58 2.28
N ILE A 28 -13.96 16.62 1.62
CA ILE A 28 -12.56 17.05 1.56
C ILE A 28 -12.50 18.54 1.92
N ASP A 29 -11.49 18.90 2.68
CA ASP A 29 -11.21 20.27 3.08
C ASP A 29 -9.70 20.59 2.94
N PRO A 30 -9.28 21.85 3.13
CA PRO A 30 -7.88 22.26 3.06
C PRO A 30 -6.96 21.62 4.12
N HIS A 31 -7.51 20.95 5.14
CA HIS A 31 -6.78 20.19 6.16
C HIS A 31 -6.63 18.71 5.81
N THR A 32 -7.24 18.28 4.73
CA THR A 32 -7.15 16.91 4.23
C THR A 32 -5.85 16.71 3.46
N LEU A 33 -5.11 15.64 3.78
CA LEU A 33 -4.00 15.14 2.98
C LEU A 33 -4.45 13.91 2.20
N VAL A 34 -4.46 14.02 0.88
CA VAL A 34 -4.74 12.87 0.00
C VAL A 34 -3.43 12.24 -0.45
N VAL A 35 -3.27 10.95 -0.15
CA VAL A 35 -2.10 10.16 -0.54
C VAL A 35 -2.49 9.20 -1.63
N SER A 36 -2.04 9.45 -2.85
CA SER A 36 -2.24 8.53 -3.97
C SER A 36 -1.11 7.51 -4.04
N ILE A 37 -1.45 6.26 -4.35
CA ILE A 37 -0.47 5.17 -4.50
C ILE A 37 -0.64 4.58 -5.90
N SER A 38 0.43 4.64 -6.71
CA SER A 38 0.44 4.11 -8.06
C SER A 38 1.81 3.56 -8.41
N GLN A 39 1.87 2.38 -9.03
CA GLN A 39 3.13 1.83 -9.51
C GLN A 39 3.60 2.57 -10.77
N SER A 40 2.75 2.69 -11.79
CA SER A 40 3.06 3.31 -13.07
C SER A 40 3.02 4.84 -13.04
N GLY A 41 2.20 5.42 -12.15
CA GLY A 41 1.92 6.85 -12.12
C GLY A 41 1.08 7.36 -13.31
N GLU A 42 0.47 6.45 -14.08
CA GLU A 42 -0.34 6.76 -15.26
C GLU A 42 -1.77 6.20 -15.15
N THR A 43 -2.16 5.61 -14.03
CA THR A 43 -3.51 5.07 -13.83
C THR A 43 -4.52 6.20 -13.86
N MET A 44 -5.41 6.21 -14.86
CA MET A 44 -6.32 7.32 -15.11
C MET A 44 -7.23 7.62 -13.92
N ASP A 45 -7.82 6.62 -13.29
CA ASP A 45 -8.69 6.84 -12.13
C ASP A 45 -7.94 7.48 -10.97
N THR A 46 -6.70 7.05 -10.72
CA THR A 46 -5.85 7.64 -9.68
C THR A 46 -5.48 9.09 -10.01
N LEU A 47 -5.16 9.37 -11.26
CA LEU A 47 -4.89 10.73 -11.74
C LEU A 47 -6.11 11.64 -11.54
N MET A 48 -7.28 11.16 -11.91
CA MET A 48 -8.52 11.92 -11.75
C MET A 48 -8.90 12.13 -10.27
N ALA A 49 -8.60 11.16 -9.40
CA ALA A 49 -8.77 11.32 -7.96
C ALA A 49 -7.83 12.40 -7.39
N VAL A 50 -6.57 12.46 -7.83
CA VAL A 50 -5.63 13.52 -7.44
C VAL A 50 -6.11 14.89 -7.90
N ARG A 51 -6.55 15.03 -9.15
CA ARG A 51 -7.11 16.28 -9.67
C ARG A 51 -8.32 16.74 -8.88
N TYR A 52 -9.28 15.83 -8.68
CA TYR A 52 -10.46 16.10 -7.88
C TYR A 52 -10.13 16.58 -6.46
N ALA A 53 -9.21 15.90 -5.77
CA ALA A 53 -8.76 16.30 -4.44
C ALA A 53 -8.18 17.72 -4.42
N LYS A 54 -7.37 18.08 -5.42
CA LYS A 54 -6.81 19.43 -5.55
C LYS A 54 -7.87 20.48 -5.84
N GLU A 55 -8.86 20.18 -6.68
CA GLU A 55 -10.01 21.05 -6.96
C GLU A 55 -10.82 21.34 -5.68
N GLN A 56 -10.89 20.37 -4.77
CA GLN A 56 -11.52 20.56 -3.45
C GLN A 56 -10.61 21.24 -2.41
N GLY A 57 -9.38 21.60 -2.77
CA GLY A 57 -8.45 22.34 -1.91
C GLY A 57 -7.56 21.45 -1.03
N ALA A 58 -7.60 20.13 -1.17
CA ALA A 58 -6.73 19.21 -0.43
C ALA A 58 -5.26 19.32 -0.89
N ARG A 59 -4.35 18.98 0.02
CA ARG A 59 -2.95 18.73 -0.32
C ARG A 59 -2.79 17.29 -0.82
N THR A 60 -1.92 17.09 -1.80
CA THR A 60 -1.71 15.78 -2.43
C THR A 60 -0.26 15.32 -2.34
N VAL A 61 -0.09 14.07 -1.96
CA VAL A 61 1.20 13.37 -1.99
C VAL A 61 1.04 12.09 -2.81
N SER A 62 1.98 11.82 -3.70
CA SER A 62 2.00 10.56 -4.45
C SER A 62 3.11 9.65 -3.95
N ILE A 63 2.79 8.36 -3.77
CA ILE A 63 3.76 7.28 -3.64
C ILE A 63 3.80 6.57 -4.99
N CYS A 64 4.91 6.69 -5.73
CA CYS A 64 5.00 6.21 -7.10
C CYS A 64 6.34 5.53 -7.39
N ASN A 65 6.34 4.55 -8.28
CA ASN A 65 7.58 3.89 -8.69
C ASN A 65 8.21 4.50 -9.95
N THR A 66 7.38 4.96 -10.89
CA THR A 66 7.88 5.46 -12.18
C THR A 66 8.16 6.96 -12.11
N ASN A 67 9.44 7.32 -12.30
CA ASN A 67 9.88 8.70 -12.33
C ASN A 67 9.29 9.44 -13.53
N GLY A 68 8.88 10.70 -13.32
CA GLY A 68 8.44 11.60 -14.39
C GLY A 68 7.06 11.25 -14.99
N SER A 69 6.34 10.29 -14.43
CA SER A 69 4.97 9.98 -14.81
C SER A 69 3.97 11.09 -14.43
N THR A 70 2.75 11.00 -14.91
CA THR A 70 1.77 12.09 -14.82
C THR A 70 1.30 12.36 -13.40
N ILE A 71 0.96 11.34 -12.62
CA ILE A 71 0.47 11.49 -11.24
C ILE A 71 1.50 12.23 -10.36
N PRO A 72 2.79 11.83 -10.32
CA PRO A 72 3.83 12.58 -9.63
C PRO A 72 3.93 14.05 -10.02
N ARG A 73 3.87 14.35 -11.32
CA ARG A 73 3.97 15.74 -11.80
C ARG A 73 2.81 16.62 -11.37
N GLU A 74 1.64 16.04 -11.18
CA GLU A 74 0.44 16.77 -10.78
C GLU A 74 0.22 16.81 -9.27
N SER A 75 0.98 16.04 -8.48
CA SER A 75 0.92 16.05 -7.02
C SER A 75 1.76 17.15 -6.41
N ASP A 76 1.40 17.62 -5.20
CA ASP A 76 2.16 18.66 -4.51
C ASP A 76 3.51 18.15 -3.97
N ALA A 77 3.59 16.85 -3.66
CA ALA A 77 4.83 16.17 -3.28
C ALA A 77 4.82 14.71 -3.70
N VAL A 78 6.01 14.11 -3.81
CA VAL A 78 6.18 12.72 -4.27
C VAL A 78 7.18 11.98 -3.40
N LEU A 79 6.84 10.73 -3.09
CA LEU A 79 7.76 9.71 -2.57
C LEU A 79 7.95 8.64 -3.65
N TYR A 80 9.16 8.56 -4.20
CA TYR A 80 9.50 7.49 -5.14
C TYR A 80 9.95 6.23 -4.41
N THR A 81 9.41 5.08 -4.82
CA THR A 81 9.69 3.79 -4.16
C THR A 81 11.00 3.16 -4.60
N HIS A 82 11.55 3.57 -5.75
CA HIS A 82 12.80 3.06 -6.31
C HIS A 82 12.87 1.52 -6.41
N ALA A 83 11.72 0.84 -6.60
CA ALA A 83 11.66 -0.61 -6.70
C ALA A 83 12.20 -1.18 -8.04
N GLY A 84 12.61 -0.30 -8.94
CA GLY A 84 12.98 -0.68 -10.32
C GLY A 84 11.77 -1.09 -11.16
N PRO A 85 11.96 -1.55 -12.40
CA PRO A 85 10.86 -1.94 -13.26
C PRO A 85 10.12 -3.16 -12.68
N GLU A 86 8.79 -3.09 -12.60
CA GLU A 86 7.92 -4.23 -12.29
C GLU A 86 7.62 -4.97 -13.59
N ILE A 87 8.03 -6.23 -13.69
CA ILE A 87 7.90 -7.02 -14.92
C ILE A 87 6.72 -7.98 -14.84
N ALA A 88 6.25 -8.30 -13.64
CA ALA A 88 5.10 -9.16 -13.41
C ALA A 88 3.77 -8.42 -13.66
N VAL A 89 2.74 -9.14 -14.08
CA VAL A 89 1.36 -8.63 -14.14
C VAL A 89 0.87 -8.21 -12.75
N ALA A 90 1.07 -9.08 -11.76
CA ALA A 90 0.77 -8.78 -10.36
C ALA A 90 1.91 -7.99 -9.72
N SER A 91 1.58 -6.93 -8.99
CA SER A 91 2.56 -6.17 -8.22
C SER A 91 3.14 -7.02 -7.09
N THR A 92 4.46 -7.11 -7.02
CA THR A 92 5.19 -7.89 -6.02
C THR A 92 6.13 -7.00 -5.20
N LYS A 93 7.36 -6.76 -5.68
CA LYS A 93 8.32 -5.88 -5.03
C LYS A 93 7.82 -4.43 -4.92
N ALA A 94 7.10 -3.95 -5.93
CA ALA A 94 6.54 -2.61 -5.90
C ALA A 94 5.51 -2.44 -4.77
N PHE A 95 4.69 -3.45 -4.50
CA PHE A 95 3.76 -3.47 -3.36
C PHE A 95 4.48 -3.33 -2.01
N LEU A 96 5.54 -4.11 -1.77
CA LEU A 96 6.33 -4.02 -0.54
C LEU A 96 7.01 -2.65 -0.39
N ALA A 97 7.55 -2.11 -1.48
CA ALA A 97 8.16 -0.79 -1.50
C ALA A 97 7.13 0.33 -1.23
N GLN A 98 5.90 0.20 -1.74
CA GLN A 98 4.80 1.13 -1.46
C GLN A 98 4.39 1.10 0.01
N ILE A 99 4.32 -0.09 0.63
CA ILE A 99 4.05 -0.21 2.08
C ILE A 99 5.16 0.48 2.88
N THR A 100 6.41 0.24 2.53
CA THR A 100 7.57 0.87 3.18
C THR A 100 7.51 2.39 3.06
N ALA A 101 7.25 2.93 1.88
CA ALA A 101 7.10 4.36 1.65
C ALA A 101 5.94 4.95 2.47
N ALA A 102 4.80 4.24 2.55
CA ALA A 102 3.67 4.66 3.36
C ALA A 102 3.98 4.63 4.87
N TYR A 103 4.81 3.70 5.34
CA TYR A 103 5.29 3.67 6.72
C TYR A 103 6.24 4.84 7.01
N LEU A 104 7.18 5.13 6.11
CA LEU A 104 8.07 6.29 6.24
C LEU A 104 7.28 7.60 6.30
N LEU A 105 6.26 7.75 5.45
CA LEU A 105 5.35 8.88 5.50
C LEU A 105 4.63 8.97 6.86
N GLY A 106 4.11 7.84 7.35
CA GLY A 106 3.44 7.77 8.65
C GLY A 106 4.37 8.16 9.81
N LEU A 107 5.60 7.68 9.82
CA LEU A 107 6.60 8.04 10.83
C LEU A 107 6.95 9.53 10.78
N TYR A 108 7.09 10.08 9.57
CA TYR A 108 7.34 11.51 9.38
C TYR A 108 6.16 12.36 9.90
N LEU A 109 4.93 12.00 9.57
CA LEU A 109 3.73 12.68 10.11
C LEU A 109 3.63 12.56 11.63
N ALA A 110 3.96 11.40 12.20
CA ALA A 110 3.96 11.20 13.65
C ALA A 110 5.02 12.08 14.34
N GLN A 111 6.18 12.25 13.73
CA GLN A 111 7.23 13.16 14.22
C GLN A 111 6.76 14.62 14.18
N LEU A 112 6.19 15.07 13.07
CA LEU A 112 5.64 16.44 12.92
C LEU A 112 4.55 16.72 13.96
N ASN A 113 3.67 15.75 14.20
CA ASN A 113 2.60 15.84 15.18
C ASN A 113 3.05 15.59 16.63
N LYS A 114 4.36 15.42 16.85
CA LYS A 114 4.96 15.17 18.19
C LYS A 114 4.32 13.97 18.90
N LYS A 115 3.93 12.95 18.16
CA LYS A 115 3.34 11.69 18.69
C LYS A 115 4.38 10.59 18.85
N LEU A 116 5.44 10.62 18.05
CA LEU A 116 6.62 9.76 18.21
C LEU A 116 7.88 10.62 18.33
N PHE A 117 8.79 10.16 19.17
CA PHE A 117 10.08 10.81 19.40
C PHE A 117 11.20 10.05 18.68
N SER A 118 12.36 10.71 18.53
CA SER A 118 13.49 10.22 17.75
C SER A 118 13.95 8.80 18.10
N GLY A 119 13.93 8.43 19.40
CA GLY A 119 14.27 7.07 19.84
C GLY A 119 13.32 6.01 19.30
N GLN A 120 12.02 6.22 19.48
CA GLN A 120 10.98 5.30 18.97
C GLN A 120 11.01 5.18 17.45
N ILE A 121 11.22 6.29 16.75
CA ILE A 121 11.34 6.29 15.28
C ILE A 121 12.58 5.50 14.86
N LYS A 122 13.71 5.67 15.54
CA LYS A 122 14.94 4.94 15.27
C LYS A 122 14.74 3.43 15.42
N ASP A 123 14.04 2.99 16.45
CA ASP A 123 13.77 1.57 16.69
C ASP A 123 12.89 0.99 15.54
N ILE A 124 11.82 1.69 15.16
CA ILE A 124 10.95 1.26 14.04
C ILE A 124 11.72 1.23 12.71
N LEU A 125 12.60 2.21 12.46
CA LEU A 125 13.43 2.23 11.26
C LEU A 125 14.47 1.09 11.26
N ALA A 126 14.99 0.69 12.41
CA ALA A 126 15.87 -0.47 12.54
C ALA A 126 15.10 -1.76 12.20
N ASP A 127 13.87 -1.91 12.69
CA ASP A 127 13.01 -3.05 12.34
C ASP A 127 12.70 -3.11 10.84
N LEU A 128 12.39 -1.96 10.23
CA LEU A 128 12.21 -1.87 8.77
C LEU A 128 13.47 -2.24 8.01
N GLY A 129 14.64 -1.83 8.51
CA GLY A 129 15.93 -2.17 7.92
C GLY A 129 16.26 -3.66 7.95
N ALA A 130 15.68 -4.41 8.89
CA ALA A 130 15.84 -5.87 9.01
C ALA A 130 14.87 -6.69 8.13
N ILE A 131 13.91 -6.04 7.45
CA ILE A 131 12.93 -6.75 6.61
C ILE A 131 13.56 -7.52 5.44
N PRO A 132 14.59 -7.02 4.72
CA PRO A 132 15.21 -7.78 3.64
C PRO A 132 15.69 -9.16 4.06
N ASP A 133 16.38 -9.29 5.18
CA ASP A 133 16.88 -10.58 5.70
C ASP A 133 15.72 -11.55 5.98
N LYS A 134 14.62 -11.05 6.57
CA LYS A 134 13.41 -11.84 6.83
C LYS A 134 12.72 -12.30 5.53
N ILE A 135 12.76 -11.47 4.49
CA ILE A 135 12.24 -11.86 3.16
C ILE A 135 13.09 -12.98 2.57
N GLU A 136 14.42 -12.92 2.70
CA GLU A 136 15.30 -13.99 2.23
C GLU A 136 15.01 -15.32 2.93
N GLU A 137 14.79 -15.30 4.25
CA GLU A 137 14.39 -16.49 5.01
C GLU A 137 13.06 -17.09 4.49
N ILE A 138 12.06 -16.25 4.21
CA ILE A 138 10.78 -16.69 3.66
C ILE A 138 10.96 -17.29 2.26
N LEU A 139 11.77 -16.67 1.41
CA LEU A 139 12.05 -17.16 0.07
C LEU A 139 12.80 -18.50 0.08
N ALA A 140 13.60 -18.77 1.11
CA ALA A 140 14.23 -20.07 1.29
C ALA A 140 13.21 -21.23 1.53
N ALA A 141 12.03 -20.91 2.05
CA ALA A 141 10.94 -21.88 2.28
C ALA A 141 10.00 -22.10 1.06
N LYS A 142 10.36 -21.58 -0.11
CA LYS A 142 9.52 -21.59 -1.34
C LYS A 142 9.02 -22.99 -1.75
N ASP A 143 9.81 -24.05 -1.51
CA ASP A 143 9.43 -25.42 -1.91
C ASP A 143 8.26 -25.94 -1.07
N GLN A 144 8.17 -25.59 0.20
CA GLN A 144 7.03 -25.91 1.07
C GLN A 144 5.76 -25.23 0.57
N VAL A 145 5.85 -23.94 0.20
CA VAL A 145 4.72 -23.20 -0.37
C VAL A 145 4.29 -23.80 -1.71
N LYS A 146 5.24 -24.26 -2.53
CA LYS A 146 4.96 -24.92 -3.81
C LYS A 146 4.21 -26.22 -3.63
N GLU A 147 4.58 -27.05 -2.65
CA GLU A 147 3.85 -28.30 -2.35
C GLU A 147 2.43 -28.01 -1.85
N LEU A 148 2.26 -27.02 -0.96
CA LEU A 148 0.94 -26.60 -0.53
C LEU A 148 0.10 -26.11 -1.71
N ALA A 149 0.65 -25.28 -2.60
CA ALA A 149 -0.04 -24.80 -3.79
C ALA A 149 -0.49 -25.96 -4.71
N ARG A 150 0.34 -26.99 -4.86
CA ARG A 150 -0.03 -28.18 -5.63
C ARG A 150 -1.20 -28.94 -5.01
N SER A 151 -1.26 -29.04 -3.69
CA SER A 151 -2.39 -29.69 -3.00
C SER A 151 -3.71 -28.95 -3.15
N MET A 152 -3.64 -27.66 -3.53
CA MET A 152 -4.80 -26.78 -3.74
C MET A 152 -5.12 -26.57 -5.23
N ALA A 153 -4.44 -27.25 -6.15
CA ALA A 153 -4.56 -26.98 -7.59
C ALA A 153 -5.99 -27.15 -8.15
N ASP A 154 -6.77 -28.05 -7.56
CA ASP A 154 -8.16 -28.32 -7.95
C ASP A 154 -9.19 -27.48 -7.17
N ALA A 155 -8.74 -26.58 -6.28
CA ALA A 155 -9.64 -25.74 -5.52
C ALA A 155 -10.32 -24.70 -6.43
N THR A 156 -11.64 -24.59 -6.32
CA THR A 156 -12.43 -23.60 -7.08
C THR A 156 -12.56 -22.27 -6.36
N SER A 157 -12.29 -22.26 -5.04
CA SER A 157 -12.31 -21.06 -4.23
C SER A 157 -11.33 -21.16 -3.06
N VAL A 158 -10.79 -20.02 -2.63
CA VAL A 158 -9.86 -19.91 -1.50
C VAL A 158 -10.25 -18.73 -0.62
N LEU A 159 -10.28 -18.93 0.69
CA LEU A 159 -10.52 -17.91 1.68
C LEU A 159 -9.20 -17.53 2.38
N PHE A 160 -8.90 -16.24 2.39
CA PHE A 160 -7.77 -15.66 3.11
C PHE A 160 -8.27 -15.01 4.40
N LEU A 161 -7.80 -15.46 5.54
CA LEU A 161 -8.23 -14.94 6.83
C LEU A 161 -7.11 -14.11 7.47
N GLY A 162 -7.46 -12.93 7.98
CA GLY A 162 -6.50 -12.07 8.66
C GLY A 162 -7.14 -11.21 9.74
N ARG A 163 -6.37 -10.94 10.80
CA ARG A 163 -6.80 -10.06 11.89
C ARG A 163 -5.90 -8.84 11.96
N ASN A 164 -6.49 -7.67 12.25
CA ASN A 164 -5.78 -6.39 12.35
C ASN A 164 -4.93 -6.14 11.08
N VAL A 165 -3.62 -5.95 11.20
CA VAL A 165 -2.71 -5.74 10.05
C VAL A 165 -2.67 -6.95 9.10
N GLY A 166 -3.05 -8.13 9.55
CA GLY A 166 -3.19 -9.33 8.72
C GLY A 166 -4.39 -9.29 7.77
N TYR A 167 -5.44 -8.51 8.08
CA TYR A 167 -6.62 -8.43 7.20
C TYR A 167 -6.30 -7.80 5.83
N PRO A 168 -5.66 -6.62 5.73
CA PRO A 168 -5.24 -6.11 4.43
C PRO A 168 -4.25 -7.03 3.68
N VAL A 169 -3.42 -7.79 4.41
CA VAL A 169 -2.53 -8.80 3.79
C VAL A 169 -3.35 -9.96 3.21
N ALA A 170 -4.40 -10.42 3.92
CA ALA A 170 -5.33 -11.42 3.42
C ALA A 170 -6.05 -10.94 2.15
N MET A 171 -6.48 -9.68 2.11
CA MET A 171 -7.10 -9.08 0.91
C MET A 171 -6.12 -9.04 -0.27
N GLU A 172 -4.86 -8.67 -0.04
CA GLU A 172 -3.82 -8.65 -1.07
C GLU A 172 -3.51 -10.07 -1.58
N GLY A 173 -3.42 -11.06 -0.68
CA GLY A 173 -3.24 -12.47 -1.06
C GLY A 173 -4.39 -12.96 -1.94
N ALA A 174 -5.63 -12.65 -1.57
CA ALA A 174 -6.81 -12.99 -2.37
C ALA A 174 -6.78 -12.30 -3.74
N LEU A 175 -6.37 -11.03 -3.82
CA LEU A 175 -6.22 -10.29 -5.07
C LEU A 175 -5.16 -10.96 -5.96
N LYS A 176 -3.99 -11.29 -5.42
CA LYS A 176 -2.90 -11.95 -6.18
C LYS A 176 -3.35 -13.29 -6.75
N LEU A 177 -4.08 -14.10 -5.98
CA LEU A 177 -4.57 -15.37 -6.44
C LEU A 177 -5.59 -15.20 -7.59
N LYS A 178 -6.50 -14.25 -7.49
CA LYS A 178 -7.45 -13.90 -8.57
C LYS A 178 -6.74 -13.46 -9.84
N GLU A 179 -5.75 -12.59 -9.72
CA GLU A 179 -5.01 -12.03 -10.85
C GLU A 179 -4.17 -13.07 -11.60
N ILE A 180 -3.56 -14.03 -10.89
CA ILE A 180 -2.55 -14.92 -11.44
C ILE A 180 -3.14 -16.29 -11.78
N ALA A 181 -3.94 -16.86 -10.88
CA ALA A 181 -4.46 -18.22 -11.00
C ALA A 181 -5.91 -18.29 -11.50
N TYR A 182 -6.62 -17.16 -11.58
CA TYR A 182 -8.03 -17.08 -11.94
C TYR A 182 -8.96 -17.90 -11.04
N ILE A 183 -8.51 -18.19 -9.82
CA ILE A 183 -9.30 -18.88 -8.79
C ILE A 183 -10.07 -17.81 -8.00
N HIS A 184 -11.36 -18.06 -7.73
CA HIS A 184 -12.13 -17.20 -6.85
C HIS A 184 -11.50 -17.13 -5.47
N ALA A 185 -11.19 -15.94 -5.00
CA ALA A 185 -10.53 -15.75 -3.71
C ALA A 185 -11.06 -14.51 -3.00
N GLU A 186 -11.28 -14.63 -1.70
CA GLU A 186 -11.77 -13.54 -0.86
C GLU A 186 -10.96 -13.40 0.43
N GLY A 187 -10.79 -12.14 0.89
CA GLY A 187 -10.15 -11.81 2.16
C GLY A 187 -11.18 -11.50 3.22
N PHE A 188 -11.10 -12.12 4.39
CA PHE A 188 -11.99 -11.89 5.53
C PHE A 188 -11.22 -11.48 6.77
N ALA A 189 -11.86 -10.60 7.56
CA ALA A 189 -11.42 -10.32 8.91
C ALA A 189 -11.76 -11.52 9.83
N ALA A 190 -10.75 -12.04 10.55
CA ALA A 190 -10.88 -13.19 11.44
C ALA A 190 -10.94 -12.73 12.91
#